data_5ad0a4378986ef2e5260c1cbb88fba68
#
_entry.id   5ad0a4378986ef2e5260c1cbb88fba68
#
_cell.length_a   1.000
_cell.length_b   1.000
_cell.length_c   1.000
_cell.angle_alpha   90.00
_cell.angle_beta   90.00
_cell.angle_gamma   90.00
#
_symmetry.space_group_name_H-M   'P 1'
#
loop_
_entity.id
_entity.type
_entity.pdbx_description
1 polymer ?
#
loop_
_entity_poly.entity_id
_entity_poly.type
_entity_poly.pdbx_seq_one_letter_code
_entity_poly.pdbx_strand_id
1 'polypeptide(L)'
;MAKQMILKAGSKVLVGTVIGFPEGNYSLEHKLEEAEKAIKDGADELDFVCDYEAFKRGDLDLVKKEILKGTQLGLSNHKVVKWIIEVAALNSQQIMHLSCLVKNVVISNFAEDNYASVFVKSSTGFYKTEDGLPNGATVPSIIMMLENAS
;
A
#
# COMPACT_ATOMS: atom_id res chain seq x y z
N MET A 1 -17.22 4.92 12.66
CA MET A 1 -18.60 4.36 12.53
C MET A 1 -18.59 2.86 12.22
N ALA A 2 -17.92 2.37 11.16
CA ALA A 2 -17.89 0.93 10.80
C ALA A 2 -17.40 0.03 11.96
N LYS A 3 -16.24 0.35 12.58
CA LYS A 3 -15.69 -0.44 13.69
C LYS A 3 -16.65 -0.55 14.88
N GLN A 4 -17.38 0.52 15.20
CA GLN A 4 -18.36 0.51 16.29
C GLN A 4 -19.56 -0.41 16.00
N MET A 5 -20.01 -0.47 14.73
CA MET A 5 -21.10 -1.37 14.32
C MET A 5 -20.65 -2.83 14.41
N ILE A 6 -19.41 -3.14 13.97
CA ILE A 6 -18.81 -4.47 14.03
C ILE A 6 -18.72 -4.93 15.49
N LEU A 7 -18.22 -4.09 16.39
CA LEU A 7 -18.12 -4.39 17.82
C LEU A 7 -19.49 -4.61 18.46
N LYS A 8 -20.49 -3.79 18.13
CA LYS A 8 -21.87 -3.98 18.63
C LYS A 8 -22.49 -5.28 18.15
N ALA A 9 -22.12 -5.75 16.95
CA ALA A 9 -22.59 -7.04 16.42
C ALA A 9 -21.80 -8.24 16.96
N GLY A 10 -20.81 -8.03 17.83
CA GLY A 10 -19.93 -9.11 18.34
C GLY A 10 -19.08 -9.76 17.26
N SER A 11 -18.89 -9.08 16.13
CA SER A 11 -18.14 -9.59 14.98
C SER A 11 -16.64 -9.34 15.11
N LYS A 12 -15.83 -10.24 14.53
CA LYS A 12 -14.35 -10.12 14.44
C LYS A 12 -13.87 -9.63 13.07
N VAL A 13 -14.76 -9.12 12.23
CA VAL A 13 -14.41 -8.57 10.91
C VAL A 13 -13.45 -7.39 11.07
N LEU A 14 -12.37 -7.41 10.28
CA LEU A 14 -11.39 -6.33 10.25
C LEU A 14 -11.87 -5.18 9.37
N VAL A 15 -11.44 -3.97 9.72
CA VAL A 15 -11.71 -2.75 8.95
C VAL A 15 -10.44 -2.32 8.25
N GLY A 16 -10.42 -2.44 6.92
CA GLY A 16 -9.37 -1.85 6.08
C GLY A 16 -9.81 -0.49 5.56
N THR A 17 -8.86 0.41 5.40
CA THR A 17 -9.08 1.71 4.77
C THR A 17 -7.94 2.06 3.82
N VAL A 18 -8.23 2.87 2.82
CA VAL A 18 -7.25 3.37 1.85
C VAL A 18 -6.66 4.71 2.31
N ILE A 19 -5.39 4.94 1.97
CA ILE A 19 -4.65 6.16 2.30
C ILE A 19 -4.02 6.72 1.02
N GLY A 20 -4.19 8.01 0.76
CA GLY A 20 -3.71 8.67 -0.46
C GLY A 20 -4.42 8.22 -1.73
N PHE A 21 -5.66 7.80 -1.61
CA PHE A 21 -6.45 7.19 -2.68
C PHE A 21 -7.11 8.25 -3.59
N PRO A 22 -7.21 7.99 -4.93
CA PRO A 22 -6.71 6.81 -5.65
C PRO A 22 -5.32 6.98 -6.29
N GLU A 23 -4.82 8.22 -6.50
CA GLU A 23 -3.64 8.50 -7.31
C GLU A 23 -2.30 8.35 -6.57
N GLY A 24 -2.30 8.31 -5.25
CA GLY A 24 -1.08 8.20 -4.44
C GLY A 24 -0.18 9.44 -4.42
N ASN A 25 -0.55 10.54 -5.06
CA ASN A 25 0.27 11.72 -5.28
C ASN A 25 0.13 12.83 -4.22
N TYR A 26 -0.51 12.53 -3.10
CA TYR A 26 -0.57 13.43 -1.95
C TYR A 26 0.78 13.52 -1.25
N SER A 27 1.02 14.64 -0.55
CA SER A 27 2.24 14.78 0.24
C SER A 27 2.33 13.68 1.32
N LEU A 28 3.56 13.35 1.71
CA LEU A 28 3.78 12.37 2.76
C LEU A 28 3.07 12.76 4.07
N GLU A 29 3.15 14.04 4.43
CA GLU A 29 2.50 14.59 5.62
C GLU A 29 0.99 14.33 5.58
N HIS A 30 0.35 14.62 4.45
CA HIS A 30 -1.08 14.39 4.26
C HIS A 30 -1.45 12.91 4.41
N LYS A 31 -0.67 12.00 3.77
CA LYS A 31 -0.89 10.54 3.90
C LYS A 31 -0.74 10.09 5.36
N LEU A 32 0.23 10.59 6.10
CA LEU A 32 0.43 10.24 7.50
C LEU A 32 -0.72 10.75 8.39
N GLU A 33 -1.18 11.98 8.19
CA GLU A 33 -2.33 12.55 8.91
C GLU A 33 -3.61 11.76 8.64
N GLU A 34 -3.85 11.37 7.37
CA GLU A 34 -4.99 10.52 6.98
C GLU A 34 -4.92 9.15 7.67
N ALA A 35 -3.74 8.52 7.70
CA ALA A 35 -3.53 7.24 8.36
C ALA A 35 -3.71 7.33 9.88
N GLU A 36 -3.21 8.38 10.54
CA GLU A 36 -3.43 8.61 11.97
C GLU A 36 -4.90 8.77 12.32
N LYS A 37 -5.64 9.49 11.49
CA LYS A 37 -7.09 9.63 11.64
C LYS A 37 -7.79 8.28 11.47
N ALA A 38 -7.43 7.51 10.45
CA ALA A 38 -7.98 6.18 10.22
C ALA A 38 -7.73 5.23 11.42
N ILE A 39 -6.53 5.26 12.00
CA ILE A 39 -6.19 4.51 13.21
C ILE A 39 -7.09 4.91 14.39
N LYS A 40 -7.27 6.22 14.63
CA LYS A 40 -8.17 6.74 15.68
C LYS A 40 -9.62 6.32 15.46
N ASP A 41 -10.05 6.24 14.21
CA ASP A 41 -11.40 5.80 13.82
C ASP A 41 -11.59 4.29 13.88
N GLY A 42 -10.52 3.54 14.19
CA GLY A 42 -10.54 2.11 14.48
C GLY A 42 -10.23 1.21 13.27
N ALA A 43 -9.48 1.71 12.28
CA ALA A 43 -8.96 0.86 11.21
C ALA A 43 -8.00 -0.21 11.76
N ASP A 44 -8.12 -1.42 11.23
CA ASP A 44 -7.25 -2.56 11.53
C ASP A 44 -6.13 -2.69 10.48
N GLU A 45 -6.41 -2.25 9.24
CA GLU A 45 -5.52 -2.34 8.10
C GLU A 45 -5.47 -0.99 7.35
N LEU A 46 -4.27 -0.63 6.86
CA LEU A 46 -4.00 0.61 6.14
C LEU A 46 -3.45 0.28 4.75
N ASP A 47 -4.22 0.59 3.72
CA ASP A 47 -3.88 0.34 2.32
C ASP A 47 -3.37 1.65 1.69
N PHE A 48 -2.06 1.93 1.81
CA PHE A 48 -1.43 3.12 1.22
C PHE A 48 -1.28 2.98 -0.28
N VAL A 49 -1.64 4.01 -1.04
CA VAL A 49 -1.29 4.09 -2.47
C VAL A 49 0.10 4.71 -2.59
N CYS A 50 1.05 3.98 -3.21
CA CYS A 50 2.36 4.51 -3.55
C CYS A 50 2.23 5.71 -4.51
N ASP A 51 3.11 6.69 -4.40
CA ASP A 51 3.28 7.68 -5.47
C ASP A 51 3.98 7.04 -6.68
N TYR A 52 3.20 6.28 -7.45
CA TYR A 52 3.71 5.57 -8.64
C TYR A 52 4.14 6.53 -9.75
N GLU A 53 3.61 7.75 -9.79
CA GLU A 53 4.08 8.77 -10.73
C GLU A 53 5.46 9.31 -10.33
N ALA A 54 5.72 9.55 -9.04
CA ALA A 54 7.07 9.87 -8.56
C ALA A 54 8.04 8.73 -8.86
N PHE A 55 7.63 7.47 -8.64
CA PHE A 55 8.42 6.30 -9.00
C PHE A 55 8.78 6.28 -10.50
N LYS A 56 7.82 6.51 -11.38
CA LYS A 56 8.02 6.56 -12.84
C LYS A 56 8.97 7.68 -13.27
N ARG A 57 8.98 8.81 -12.56
CA ARG A 57 9.92 9.92 -12.78
C ARG A 57 11.31 9.67 -12.20
N GLY A 58 11.52 8.57 -11.47
CA GLY A 58 12.79 8.22 -10.82
C GLY A 58 13.02 8.87 -9.46
N ASP A 59 12.02 9.48 -8.85
CA ASP A 59 12.10 10.03 -7.48
C ASP A 59 11.99 8.92 -6.43
N LEU A 60 13.01 8.06 -6.42
CA LEU A 60 13.04 6.89 -5.55
C LEU A 60 13.19 7.26 -4.08
N ASP A 61 13.80 8.39 -3.75
CA ASP A 61 14.00 8.81 -2.37
C ASP A 61 12.67 9.21 -1.72
N LEU A 62 11.80 9.90 -2.47
CA LEU A 62 10.44 10.19 -2.03
C LEU A 62 9.67 8.90 -1.78
N VAL A 63 9.68 7.97 -2.75
CA VAL A 63 8.94 6.70 -2.66
C VAL A 63 9.46 5.82 -1.50
N LYS A 64 10.77 5.72 -1.32
CA LYS A 64 11.37 5.02 -0.15
C LYS A 64 10.94 5.64 1.17
N LYS A 65 10.95 6.97 1.25
CA LYS A 65 10.58 7.70 2.46
C LYS A 65 9.11 7.50 2.82
N GLU A 66 8.20 7.52 1.84
CA GLU A 66 6.78 7.26 2.11
C GLU A 66 6.55 5.82 2.57
N ILE A 67 7.17 4.82 1.90
CA ILE A 67 7.07 3.41 2.30
C ILE A 67 7.59 3.23 3.73
N LEU A 68 8.76 3.79 4.05
CA LEU A 68 9.34 3.70 5.38
C LEU A 68 8.43 4.32 6.45
N LYS A 69 7.98 5.55 6.24
CA LYS A 69 7.23 6.30 7.25
C LYS A 69 5.80 5.77 7.43
N GLY A 70 5.11 5.41 6.34
CA GLY A 70 3.78 4.81 6.40
C GLY A 70 3.82 3.43 7.07
N THR A 71 4.81 2.59 6.75
CA THR A 71 5.01 1.30 7.41
C THR A 71 5.33 1.47 8.88
N GLN A 72 6.23 2.39 9.23
CA GLN A 72 6.57 2.69 10.62
C GLN A 72 5.34 3.10 11.44
N LEU A 73 4.51 4.00 10.90
CA LEU A 73 3.28 4.46 11.55
C LEU A 73 2.31 3.30 11.79
N GLY A 74 2.07 2.48 10.76
CA GLY A 74 1.14 1.35 10.87
C GLY A 74 1.62 0.31 11.88
N LEU A 75 2.87 -0.15 11.77
CA LEU A 75 3.43 -1.18 12.66
C LEU A 75 3.51 -0.71 14.12
N SER A 76 3.89 0.56 14.37
CA SER A 76 3.92 1.13 15.72
C SER A 76 2.54 1.18 16.38
N ASN A 77 1.47 1.11 15.59
CA ASN A 77 0.08 1.06 16.04
C ASN A 77 -0.54 -0.34 15.91
N HIS A 78 0.28 -1.38 15.69
CA HIS A 78 -0.16 -2.78 15.51
C HIS A 78 -1.18 -2.96 14.39
N LYS A 79 -0.97 -2.27 13.25
CA LYS A 79 -1.83 -2.36 12.07
C LYS A 79 -1.14 -3.15 10.97
N VAL A 80 -1.94 -3.83 10.16
CA VAL A 80 -1.49 -4.38 8.88
C VAL A 80 -1.33 -3.23 7.89
N VAL A 81 -0.21 -3.21 7.16
CA VAL A 81 0.11 -2.18 6.16
C VAL A 81 0.17 -2.84 4.79
N LYS A 82 -0.51 -2.25 3.82
CA LYS A 82 -0.43 -2.70 2.43
C LYS A 82 -0.04 -1.54 1.53
N TRP A 83 0.89 -1.78 0.61
CA TRP A 83 1.35 -0.80 -0.36
C TRP A 83 0.76 -1.12 -1.74
N ILE A 84 -0.17 -0.30 -2.20
CA ILE A 84 -0.78 -0.40 -3.53
C ILE A 84 0.18 0.21 -4.53
N ILE A 85 0.73 -0.61 -5.42
CA ILE A 85 1.72 -0.18 -6.42
C ILE A 85 1.09 0.26 -7.74
N GLU A 86 -0.20 0.03 -7.95
CA GLU A 86 -0.99 0.36 -9.15
C GLU A 86 -0.42 -0.24 -10.44
N VAL A 87 -0.51 -1.54 -10.56
CA VAL A 87 0.07 -2.30 -11.70
C VAL A 87 -0.44 -1.83 -13.06
N ALA A 88 -1.66 -1.27 -13.13
CA ALA A 88 -2.23 -0.77 -14.38
C ALA A 88 -1.52 0.50 -14.90
N ALA A 89 -0.81 1.22 -14.03
CA ALA A 89 -0.01 2.40 -14.37
C ALA A 89 1.44 2.07 -14.76
N LEU A 90 1.88 0.82 -14.61
CA LEU A 90 3.27 0.38 -14.63
C LEU A 90 3.51 -0.65 -15.74
N ASN A 91 4.71 -0.61 -16.34
CA ASN A 91 5.19 -1.71 -17.18
C ASN A 91 5.78 -2.85 -16.31
N SER A 92 6.11 -3.98 -16.96
CA SER A 92 6.61 -5.17 -16.25
C SER A 92 7.87 -4.91 -15.42
N GLN A 93 8.84 -4.14 -15.93
CA GLN A 93 10.06 -3.79 -15.18
C GLN A 93 9.73 -2.91 -13.96
N GLN A 94 8.81 -1.97 -14.13
CA GLN A 94 8.38 -1.08 -13.05
C GLN A 94 7.63 -1.85 -11.95
N ILE A 95 6.79 -2.82 -12.31
CA ILE A 95 6.11 -3.70 -11.34
C ILE A 95 7.15 -4.46 -10.50
N MET A 96 8.12 -5.11 -11.16
CA MET A 96 9.20 -5.83 -10.47
C MET A 96 10.01 -4.91 -9.56
N HIS A 97 10.44 -3.75 -10.06
CA HIS A 97 11.27 -2.81 -9.31
C HIS A 97 10.53 -2.21 -8.10
N LEU A 98 9.26 -1.80 -8.25
CA LEU A 98 8.51 -1.21 -7.14
C LEU A 98 8.15 -2.27 -6.09
N SER A 99 7.83 -3.50 -6.50
CA SER A 99 7.62 -4.62 -5.57
C SER A 99 8.89 -4.93 -4.76
N CYS A 100 10.04 -5.00 -5.44
CA CYS A 100 11.34 -5.18 -4.80
C CYS A 100 11.70 -4.00 -3.88
N LEU A 101 11.36 -2.76 -4.28
CA LEU A 101 11.63 -1.57 -3.46
C LEU A 101 10.86 -1.62 -2.14
N VAL A 102 9.56 -1.97 -2.17
CA VAL A 102 8.76 -2.14 -0.94
C VAL A 102 9.41 -3.19 -0.04
N LYS A 103 9.72 -4.38 -0.57
CA LYS A 103 10.41 -5.43 0.17
C LYS A 103 11.71 -4.92 0.80
N ASN A 104 12.59 -4.31 0.01
CA ASN A 104 13.90 -3.87 0.48
C ASN A 104 13.80 -2.80 1.58
N VAL A 105 12.84 -1.87 1.49
CA VAL A 105 12.61 -0.90 2.56
C VAL A 105 12.18 -1.61 3.84
N VAL A 106 11.30 -2.61 3.73
CA VAL A 106 10.79 -3.35 4.89
C VAL A 106 11.90 -4.16 5.55
N ILE A 107 12.60 -5.01 4.80
CA ILE A 107 13.63 -5.88 5.39
C ILE A 107 14.85 -5.12 5.91
N SER A 108 15.13 -3.93 5.37
CA SER A 108 16.27 -3.11 5.82
C SER A 108 15.99 -2.27 7.05
N ASN A 109 14.72 -2.06 7.43
CA ASN A 109 14.36 -1.10 8.49
C ASN A 109 13.51 -1.69 9.60
N PHE A 110 12.96 -2.89 9.44
CA PHE A 110 12.07 -3.51 10.44
C PHE A 110 12.55 -4.92 10.80
N ALA A 111 12.17 -5.38 11.99
CA ALA A 111 12.46 -6.73 12.45
C ALA A 111 11.60 -7.77 11.71
N GLU A 112 12.11 -8.99 11.58
CA GLU A 112 11.47 -10.09 10.86
C GLU A 112 10.04 -10.39 11.35
N ASP A 113 9.79 -10.26 12.64
CA ASP A 113 8.47 -10.46 13.25
C ASP A 113 7.38 -9.54 12.66
N ASN A 114 7.77 -8.44 12.02
CA ASN A 114 6.86 -7.50 11.39
C ASN A 114 6.53 -7.82 9.93
N TYR A 115 7.31 -8.69 9.26
CA TYR A 115 7.17 -8.92 7.81
C TYR A 115 5.79 -9.47 7.44
N ALA A 116 5.21 -10.34 8.27
CA ALA A 116 3.86 -10.88 8.07
C ALA A 116 2.74 -9.84 8.19
N SER A 117 3.05 -8.60 8.59
CA SER A 117 2.10 -7.49 8.71
C SER A 117 2.24 -6.45 7.60
N VAL A 118 3.13 -6.67 6.61
CA VAL A 118 3.34 -5.75 5.49
C VAL A 118 3.18 -6.49 4.16
N PHE A 119 2.38 -5.92 3.26
CA PHE A 119 2.04 -6.54 1.99
C PHE A 119 2.22 -5.57 0.82
N VAL A 120 2.51 -6.11 -0.35
CA VAL A 120 2.36 -5.41 -1.62
C VAL A 120 0.99 -5.75 -2.20
N LYS A 121 0.23 -4.73 -2.59
CA LYS A 121 -1.09 -4.86 -3.19
C LYS A 121 -1.08 -4.34 -4.62
N SER A 122 -1.77 -5.03 -5.53
CA SER A 122 -1.67 -4.77 -6.97
C SER A 122 -2.24 -3.42 -7.40
N SER A 123 -3.47 -3.09 -6.97
CA SER A 123 -4.24 -2.08 -7.68
C SER A 123 -5.26 -1.36 -6.79
N THR A 124 -5.59 -0.14 -7.18
CA THR A 124 -6.76 0.58 -6.65
C THR A 124 -8.06 0.12 -7.31
N GLY A 125 -8.00 -0.32 -8.58
CA GLY A 125 -9.14 -0.59 -9.44
C GLY A 125 -9.76 0.67 -10.06
N PHE A 126 -9.13 1.84 -9.85
CA PHE A 126 -9.61 3.15 -10.32
C PHE A 126 -8.73 3.80 -11.39
N TYR A 127 -7.57 3.21 -11.67
CA TYR A 127 -6.72 3.71 -12.73
C TYR A 127 -7.43 3.64 -14.08
N LYS A 128 -7.39 4.73 -14.85
CA LYS A 128 -7.98 4.78 -16.19
C LYS A 128 -6.99 4.21 -17.19
N THR A 129 -7.31 3.03 -17.72
CA THR A 129 -6.58 2.40 -18.82
C THR A 129 -7.21 2.75 -20.17
N GLU A 130 -6.50 2.46 -21.25
CA GLU A 130 -7.07 2.47 -22.59
C GLU A 130 -8.15 1.38 -22.74
N ASP A 131 -9.06 1.57 -23.68
CA ASP A 131 -10.18 0.65 -23.91
C ASP A 131 -9.71 -0.79 -24.08
N GLY A 132 -10.29 -1.69 -23.27
CA GLY A 132 -10.01 -3.11 -23.30
C GLY A 132 -8.79 -3.57 -22.49
N LEU A 133 -8.02 -2.65 -21.90
CA LEU A 133 -6.92 -3.02 -21.01
C LEU A 133 -7.41 -3.19 -19.55
N PRO A 134 -6.87 -4.17 -18.82
CA PRO A 134 -7.23 -4.38 -17.41
C PRO A 134 -6.79 -3.18 -16.55
N ASN A 135 -7.65 -2.75 -15.65
CA ASN A 135 -7.34 -1.72 -14.65
C ASN A 135 -6.97 -2.30 -13.27
N GLY A 136 -6.66 -3.57 -13.21
CA GLY A 136 -6.34 -4.29 -11.99
C GLY A 136 -5.33 -5.40 -12.22
N ALA A 137 -5.24 -6.31 -11.27
CA ALA A 137 -4.31 -7.43 -11.30
C ALA A 137 -4.56 -8.36 -12.51
N THR A 138 -3.47 -8.74 -13.15
CA THR A 138 -3.44 -9.80 -14.17
C THR A 138 -2.55 -10.95 -13.69
N VAL A 139 -2.69 -12.14 -14.27
CA VAL A 139 -1.82 -13.27 -13.91
C VAL A 139 -0.33 -12.92 -14.05
N PRO A 140 0.14 -12.31 -15.16
CA PRO A 140 1.53 -11.90 -15.26
C PRO A 140 1.96 -10.89 -14.18
N SER A 141 1.14 -9.88 -13.87
CA SER A 141 1.50 -8.88 -12.85
C SER A 141 1.62 -9.50 -11.45
N ILE A 142 0.74 -10.45 -11.10
CA ILE A 142 0.82 -11.15 -9.81
C ILE A 142 2.07 -12.03 -9.72
N ILE A 143 2.44 -12.74 -10.79
CA ILE A 143 3.68 -13.52 -10.83
C ILE A 143 4.89 -12.60 -10.57
N MET A 144 4.99 -11.46 -11.27
CA MET A 144 6.07 -10.49 -11.08
C MET A 144 6.13 -9.96 -9.64
N MET A 145 4.99 -9.67 -9.03
CA MET A 145 4.92 -9.22 -7.65
C MET A 145 5.41 -10.31 -6.69
N LEU A 146 4.94 -11.55 -6.84
CA LEU A 146 5.34 -12.68 -5.98
C LEU A 146 6.83 -12.97 -6.07
N GLU A 147 7.41 -12.96 -7.26
CA GLU A 147 8.84 -13.22 -7.46
C GLU A 147 9.74 -12.12 -6.87
N ASN A 148 9.24 -10.90 -6.70
CA ASN A 148 10.04 -9.74 -6.29
C ASN A 148 9.70 -9.19 -4.90
N ALA A 149 8.54 -9.53 -4.34
CA ALA A 149 8.12 -9.11 -3.00
C ALA A 149 8.19 -10.22 -1.93
N SER A 150 8.45 -11.46 -2.34
CA SER A 150 8.57 -12.60 -1.40
C SER A 150 9.91 -12.63 -0.69
#